data_7c9a8178a17c9c3f85ef20fcf9758198
#
_entry.id   7c9a8178a17c9c3f85ef20fcf9758198
#
_cell.length_a   1.000
_cell.length_b   1.000
_cell.length_c   1.000
_cell.angle_alpha   90.00
_cell.angle_beta   90.00
_cell.angle_gamma   90.00
#
_symmetry.space_group_name_H-M   'P 1'
#
loop_
_entity.id
_entity.type
_entity.pdbx_description
1 polymer ?
#
loop_
_entity_poly.entity_id
_entity_poly.type
_entity_poly.pdbx_seq_one_letter_code
_entity_poly.pdbx_strand_id
1 'polypeptide(L)'
;MTIRIGTRASALAVAQTQRTAELMSAAGGVSVELVRIESDGDRMRGSLASLGGTGVFVSALRDALLAGHCDAVVHSLKDLPTVPVEGLLVGAVPEREDPHDALCAREGRTLATLPPGARVGTGSPRRRAALLAARPDLEIVDIRGNIDTRLRRVSADSDSPLDAIVLAVSGLRRLGRTEAITELLEFDVSPHAPGQGALGIEVRDEQPSEQLSAALAAVEHVPTRAAVTAERSLLASLEAGCAAPIGASAAVGSDRIVVTGVVFAVDGSASLTRKISEPIGSGSFAGCRRGADSQYGGRELPVIEAAFRCGSLLADALLGAGAADLAPLGASS
;
A
#
# COMPACT_ATOMS: atom_id res chain seq x y z
N MET A 1 -3.51 -25.44 18.03
CA MET A 1 -4.49 -24.34 17.86
C MET A 1 -4.47 -23.92 16.41
N THR A 2 -5.61 -23.69 15.79
CA THR A 2 -5.70 -23.18 14.42
C THR A 2 -5.86 -21.66 14.49
N ILE A 3 -5.02 -20.91 13.76
CA ILE A 3 -5.09 -19.45 13.66
C ILE A 3 -6.13 -19.09 12.58
N ARG A 4 -7.11 -18.27 12.94
CA ARG A 4 -8.15 -17.79 12.04
C ARG A 4 -7.76 -16.45 11.44
N ILE A 5 -7.58 -16.38 10.11
CA ILE A 5 -7.23 -15.13 9.42
C ILE A 5 -8.43 -14.62 8.63
N GLY A 6 -8.90 -13.42 8.99
CA GLY A 6 -9.99 -12.75 8.30
C GLY A 6 -9.56 -12.22 6.93
N THR A 7 -10.42 -12.40 5.93
CA THR A 7 -10.22 -11.90 4.57
C THR A 7 -11.53 -11.44 3.93
N ARG A 8 -11.44 -10.48 3.00
CA ARG A 8 -12.57 -10.08 2.15
C ARG A 8 -12.83 -11.13 1.07
N ALA A 9 -14.01 -11.07 0.47
CA ALA A 9 -14.42 -11.99 -0.60
C ALA A 9 -13.74 -11.73 -1.96
N SER A 10 -13.06 -10.59 -2.16
CA SER A 10 -12.43 -10.29 -3.45
C SER A 10 -11.28 -11.24 -3.76
N ALA A 11 -11.11 -11.63 -5.03
CA ALA A 11 -10.08 -12.57 -5.46
C ALA A 11 -8.66 -12.14 -5.00
N LEU A 12 -8.35 -10.83 -5.08
CA LEU A 12 -7.07 -10.31 -4.63
C LEU A 12 -6.89 -10.44 -3.11
N ALA A 13 -7.91 -10.11 -2.32
CA ALA A 13 -7.83 -10.22 -0.85
C ALA A 13 -7.65 -11.69 -0.44
N VAL A 14 -8.39 -12.60 -1.04
CA VAL A 14 -8.24 -14.05 -0.80
C VAL A 14 -6.83 -14.52 -1.17
N ALA A 15 -6.31 -14.15 -2.34
CA ALA A 15 -4.96 -14.54 -2.77
C ALA A 15 -3.87 -13.99 -1.82
N GLN A 16 -4.01 -12.73 -1.36
CA GLN A 16 -3.10 -12.13 -0.39
C GLN A 16 -3.13 -12.86 0.95
N THR A 17 -4.33 -13.13 1.47
CA THR A 17 -4.50 -13.80 2.76
C THR A 17 -4.03 -15.25 2.69
N GLN A 18 -4.34 -15.95 1.59
CA GLN A 18 -3.88 -17.34 1.37
C GLN A 18 -2.34 -17.42 1.37
N ARG A 19 -1.66 -16.54 0.60
CA ARG A 19 -0.20 -16.48 0.60
C ARG A 19 0.38 -16.21 1.99
N THR A 20 -0.25 -15.29 2.75
CA THR A 20 0.18 -15.02 4.13
C THR A 20 -0.02 -16.23 5.03
N ALA A 21 -1.15 -16.93 4.91
CA ALA A 21 -1.46 -18.15 5.65
C ALA A 21 -0.41 -19.26 5.38
N GLU A 22 -0.04 -19.43 4.11
CA GLU A 22 1.00 -20.38 3.69
C GLU A 22 2.36 -20.03 4.29
N LEU A 23 2.75 -18.75 4.28
CA LEU A 23 4.00 -18.29 4.91
C LEU A 23 3.98 -18.53 6.42
N MET A 24 2.89 -18.20 7.11
CA MET A 24 2.75 -18.42 8.55
C MET A 24 2.77 -19.92 8.88
N SER A 25 2.14 -20.76 8.07
CA SER A 25 2.14 -22.21 8.26
C SER A 25 3.54 -22.81 8.04
N ALA A 26 4.22 -22.39 6.96
CA ALA A 26 5.54 -22.91 6.60
C ALA A 26 6.64 -22.48 7.60
N ALA A 27 6.65 -21.20 7.98
CA ALA A 27 7.68 -20.64 8.84
C ALA A 27 7.37 -20.79 10.34
N GLY A 28 6.09 -20.71 10.72
CA GLY A 28 5.64 -20.77 12.11
C GLY A 28 5.16 -22.13 12.58
N GLY A 29 5.05 -23.13 11.69
CA GLY A 29 4.58 -24.48 12.03
C GLY A 29 3.15 -24.54 12.55
N VAL A 30 2.29 -23.59 12.16
CA VAL A 30 0.91 -23.44 12.66
C VAL A 30 -0.11 -23.84 11.61
N SER A 31 -1.27 -24.34 12.07
CA SER A 31 -2.44 -24.49 11.21
C SER A 31 -3.16 -23.18 11.08
N VAL A 32 -3.54 -22.81 9.85
CA VAL A 32 -4.23 -21.56 9.54
C VAL A 32 -5.53 -21.84 8.79
N GLU A 33 -6.60 -21.11 9.16
CA GLU A 33 -7.91 -21.16 8.51
C GLU A 33 -8.29 -19.75 8.05
N LEU A 34 -8.81 -19.62 6.83
CA LEU A 34 -9.33 -18.36 6.29
C LEU A 34 -10.80 -18.17 6.64
N VAL A 35 -11.11 -17.06 7.30
CA VAL A 35 -12.47 -16.66 7.65
C VAL A 35 -12.90 -15.52 6.71
N ARG A 36 -13.94 -15.77 5.89
CA ARG A 36 -14.47 -14.72 5.01
C ARG A 36 -15.33 -13.76 5.82
N ILE A 37 -14.96 -12.48 5.77
CA ILE A 37 -15.69 -11.39 6.39
C ILE A 37 -16.45 -10.65 5.30
N GLU A 38 -17.78 -10.64 5.40
CA GLU A 38 -18.63 -9.87 4.50
C GLU A 38 -18.65 -8.42 4.96
N SER A 39 -18.35 -7.47 4.07
CA SER A 39 -18.51 -6.05 4.32
C SER A 39 -19.78 -5.53 3.65
N ASP A 40 -20.39 -4.48 4.20
CA ASP A 40 -21.50 -3.79 3.55
C ASP A 40 -21.11 -3.26 2.17
N GLY A 41 -19.82 -2.88 1.99
CA GLY A 41 -19.28 -2.51 0.69
C GLY A 41 -19.23 -3.64 -0.34
N ASP A 42 -19.18 -4.90 0.10
CA ASP A 42 -19.26 -6.07 -0.79
C ASP A 42 -20.72 -6.39 -1.18
N ARG A 43 -21.70 -5.97 -0.37
CA ARG A 43 -23.15 -6.12 -0.63
C ARG A 43 -23.72 -5.01 -1.49
N MET A 44 -23.18 -3.81 -1.41
CA MET A 44 -23.69 -2.63 -2.12
C MET A 44 -23.08 -2.50 -3.50
N ARG A 45 -23.90 -2.58 -4.55
CA ARG A 45 -23.53 -2.33 -5.95
C ARG A 45 -23.45 -0.83 -6.29
N GLY A 46 -23.43 0.07 -5.29
CA GLY A 46 -23.41 1.53 -5.45
C GLY A 46 -21.99 2.13 -5.55
N SER A 47 -21.94 3.43 -5.87
CA SER A 47 -20.67 4.18 -5.97
C SER A 47 -19.95 4.24 -4.61
N LEU A 48 -18.74 3.71 -4.53
CA LEU A 48 -17.87 3.80 -3.34
C LEU A 48 -17.52 5.26 -2.94
N ALA A 49 -17.66 6.20 -3.86
CA ALA A 49 -17.44 7.63 -3.59
C ALA A 49 -18.49 8.21 -2.62
N SER A 50 -19.70 7.63 -2.57
CA SER A 50 -20.77 8.04 -1.64
C SER A 50 -20.68 7.38 -0.27
N LEU A 51 -19.75 6.43 -0.04
CA LEU A 51 -19.63 5.58 1.15
C LEU A 51 -18.31 5.75 1.92
N GLY A 52 -17.54 6.83 1.69
CA GLY A 52 -16.33 7.08 2.47
C GLY A 52 -15.05 6.35 2.00
N GLY A 53 -15.00 5.83 0.77
CA GLY A 53 -13.76 5.33 0.17
C GLY A 53 -13.26 3.97 0.70
N THR A 54 -11.94 3.75 0.66
CA THR A 54 -11.28 2.48 1.09
C THR A 54 -11.45 2.15 2.56
N GLY A 55 -11.78 3.13 3.40
CA GLY A 55 -12.00 2.96 4.85
C GLY A 55 -13.10 1.95 5.21
N VAL A 56 -14.19 1.88 4.45
CA VAL A 56 -15.32 0.97 4.72
C VAL A 56 -14.91 -0.51 4.71
N PHE A 57 -13.97 -0.87 3.85
CA PHE A 57 -13.50 -2.26 3.78
C PHE A 57 -12.53 -2.64 4.89
N VAL A 58 -11.76 -1.68 5.37
CA VAL A 58 -10.85 -1.86 6.52
C VAL A 58 -11.67 -1.98 7.79
N SER A 59 -12.73 -1.16 7.96
CA SER A 59 -13.58 -1.16 9.15
C SER A 59 -14.20 -2.54 9.40
N ALA A 60 -14.84 -3.16 8.41
CA ALA A 60 -15.48 -4.47 8.59
C ALA A 60 -14.50 -5.57 9.04
N LEU A 61 -13.25 -5.57 8.53
CA LEU A 61 -12.22 -6.51 8.96
C LEU A 61 -11.77 -6.21 10.41
N ARG A 62 -11.62 -4.93 10.77
CA ARG A 62 -11.25 -4.50 12.11
C ARG A 62 -12.33 -4.82 13.13
N ASP A 63 -13.60 -4.60 12.79
CA ASP A 63 -14.75 -4.92 13.64
C ASP A 63 -14.80 -6.42 13.92
N ALA A 64 -14.60 -7.27 12.90
CA ALA A 64 -14.53 -8.71 13.07
C ALA A 64 -13.32 -9.16 13.91
N LEU A 65 -12.19 -8.48 13.79
CA LEU A 65 -10.98 -8.75 14.57
C LEU A 65 -11.19 -8.37 16.04
N LEU A 66 -11.74 -7.18 16.31
CA LEU A 66 -12.07 -6.71 17.67
C LEU A 66 -13.13 -7.58 18.34
N ALA A 67 -14.13 -8.04 17.58
CA ALA A 67 -15.16 -8.97 18.07
C ALA A 67 -14.65 -10.42 18.28
N GLY A 68 -13.39 -10.72 17.97
CA GLY A 68 -12.80 -12.06 18.14
C GLY A 68 -13.31 -13.11 17.13
N HIS A 69 -13.93 -12.68 16.02
CA HIS A 69 -14.34 -13.59 14.95
C HIS A 69 -13.14 -14.17 14.19
N CYS A 70 -12.01 -13.49 14.22
CA CYS A 70 -10.72 -13.96 13.71
C CYS A 70 -9.59 -13.51 14.65
N ASP A 71 -8.41 -14.07 14.45
CA ASP A 71 -7.23 -13.83 15.30
C ASP A 71 -6.27 -12.84 14.65
N ALA A 72 -6.33 -12.71 13.32
CA ALA A 72 -5.57 -11.76 12.51
C ALA A 72 -6.37 -11.38 11.27
N VAL A 73 -6.02 -10.25 10.64
CA VAL A 73 -6.51 -9.85 9.31
C VAL A 73 -5.35 -9.37 8.45
N VAL A 74 -5.46 -9.53 7.12
CA VAL A 74 -4.41 -9.15 6.17
C VAL A 74 -4.87 -7.97 5.32
N HIS A 75 -4.04 -6.92 5.29
CA HIS A 75 -4.28 -5.71 4.52
C HIS A 75 -3.17 -5.44 3.51
N SER A 76 -3.49 -4.85 2.36
CA SER A 76 -2.51 -4.09 1.59
C SER A 76 -2.18 -2.81 2.37
N LEU A 77 -0.91 -2.59 2.73
CA LEU A 77 -0.52 -1.47 3.60
C LEU A 77 -0.82 -0.10 2.99
N LYS A 78 -0.84 0.02 1.68
CA LYS A 78 -1.23 1.27 1.00
C LYS A 78 -2.69 1.66 1.19
N ASP A 79 -3.56 0.68 1.49
CA ASP A 79 -5.00 0.88 1.69
C ASP A 79 -5.36 1.00 3.17
N LEU A 80 -4.41 0.70 4.08
CA LEU A 80 -4.58 0.78 5.52
C LEU A 80 -4.33 2.23 5.98
N PRO A 81 -5.30 2.91 6.63
CA PRO A 81 -5.10 4.25 7.17
C PRO A 81 -3.86 4.34 8.06
N THR A 82 -3.23 5.51 8.11
CA THR A 82 -2.05 5.75 8.94
C THR A 82 -2.40 6.03 10.40
N VAL A 83 -3.64 6.44 10.65
CA VAL A 83 -4.15 6.70 12.01
C VAL A 83 -4.30 5.38 12.76
N PRO A 84 -3.73 5.26 13.96
CA PRO A 84 -3.90 4.08 14.82
C PRO A 84 -5.36 3.87 15.20
N VAL A 85 -5.71 2.61 15.44
CA VAL A 85 -7.01 2.25 16.04
C VAL A 85 -6.73 1.58 17.37
N GLU A 86 -7.39 2.06 18.43
CA GLU A 86 -7.28 1.51 19.76
C GLU A 86 -7.61 0.01 19.77
N GLY A 87 -6.81 -0.77 20.47
CA GLY A 87 -6.97 -2.22 20.55
C GLY A 87 -6.43 -3.01 19.35
N LEU A 88 -5.86 -2.36 18.34
CA LEU A 88 -5.30 -3.01 17.16
C LEU A 88 -3.85 -2.56 16.88
N LEU A 89 -3.06 -3.47 16.34
CA LEU A 89 -1.71 -3.18 15.86
C LEU A 89 -1.34 -4.02 14.63
N VAL A 90 -0.38 -3.53 13.85
CA VAL A 90 0.23 -4.32 12.75
C VAL A 90 1.28 -5.26 13.37
N GLY A 91 0.88 -6.50 13.65
CA GLY A 91 1.70 -7.50 14.31
C GLY A 91 2.88 -8.00 13.47
N ALA A 92 2.74 -8.10 12.14
CA ALA A 92 3.83 -8.44 11.24
C ALA A 92 3.69 -7.79 9.87
N VAL A 93 4.85 -7.57 9.20
CA VAL A 93 4.95 -7.12 7.81
C VAL A 93 5.87 -8.10 7.08
N PRO A 94 5.31 -9.01 6.26
CA PRO A 94 6.10 -9.93 5.45
C PRO A 94 6.94 -9.20 4.38
N GLU A 95 7.84 -9.93 3.75
CA GLU A 95 8.65 -9.42 2.65
C GLU A 95 7.76 -8.78 1.57
N ARG A 96 8.17 -7.59 1.13
CA ARG A 96 7.43 -6.76 0.17
C ARG A 96 7.51 -7.35 -1.23
N GLU A 97 6.39 -7.40 -1.90
CA GLU A 97 6.32 -7.64 -3.34
C GLU A 97 6.69 -6.34 -4.08
N ASP A 98 7.03 -6.45 -5.36
CA ASP A 98 7.40 -5.36 -6.25
C ASP A 98 6.45 -4.14 -6.10
N PRO A 99 6.94 -2.96 -5.70
CA PRO A 99 6.14 -1.78 -5.46
C PRO A 99 5.78 -0.99 -6.72
N HIS A 100 6.38 -1.30 -7.88
CA HIS A 100 6.15 -0.53 -9.09
C HIS A 100 4.70 -0.51 -9.55
N ASP A 101 4.35 0.51 -10.30
CA ASP A 101 3.17 0.55 -11.13
C ASP A 101 3.49 -0.11 -12.48
N ALA A 102 2.49 -0.74 -13.09
CA ALA A 102 2.58 -1.35 -14.40
C ALA A 102 1.60 -0.68 -15.36
N LEU A 103 2.07 -0.36 -16.54
CA LEU A 103 1.22 -0.07 -17.69
C LEU A 103 0.76 -1.41 -18.27
N CYS A 104 -0.53 -1.51 -18.53
CA CYS A 104 -1.17 -2.60 -19.28
C CYS A 104 -1.84 -1.96 -20.49
N ALA A 105 -1.19 -2.01 -21.64
CA ALA A 105 -1.63 -1.32 -22.84
C ALA A 105 -2.00 -2.29 -23.96
N ARG A 106 -2.86 -1.83 -24.85
CA ARG A 106 -3.19 -2.56 -26.10
C ARG A 106 -1.95 -2.65 -26.99
N GLU A 107 -1.85 -3.72 -27.76
CA GLU A 107 -0.81 -3.92 -28.77
C GLU A 107 0.62 -3.87 -28.20
N GLY A 108 0.79 -4.17 -26.90
CA GLY A 108 2.11 -4.17 -26.27
C GLY A 108 2.77 -2.79 -26.19
N ARG A 109 2.01 -1.70 -26.28
CA ARG A 109 2.56 -0.34 -26.25
C ARG A 109 3.13 0.00 -24.88
N THR A 110 4.13 0.88 -24.92
CA THR A 110 4.70 1.53 -23.73
C THR A 110 4.14 2.95 -23.57
N LEU A 111 4.39 3.61 -22.44
CA LEU A 111 3.97 4.99 -22.21
C LEU A 111 4.50 5.94 -23.30
N ALA A 112 5.73 5.69 -23.75
CA ALA A 112 6.37 6.47 -24.81
C ALA A 112 5.73 6.23 -26.20
N THR A 113 5.19 5.03 -26.46
CA THR A 113 4.62 4.66 -27.76
C THR A 113 3.09 4.77 -27.81
N LEU A 114 2.44 5.16 -26.72
CA LEU A 114 1.03 5.51 -26.75
C LEU A 114 0.79 6.72 -27.67
N PRO A 115 -0.26 6.70 -28.49
CA PRO A 115 -0.59 7.80 -29.41
C PRO A 115 -0.90 9.09 -28.62
N PRO A 116 -0.72 10.26 -29.24
CA PRO A 116 -1.20 11.53 -28.66
C PRO A 116 -2.71 11.46 -28.35
N GLY A 117 -3.09 11.94 -27.17
CA GLY A 117 -4.49 11.89 -26.72
C GLY A 117 -4.96 10.50 -26.28
N ALA A 118 -4.05 9.52 -26.08
CA ALA A 118 -4.40 8.17 -25.66
C ALA A 118 -5.20 8.19 -24.34
N ARG A 119 -6.22 7.33 -24.27
CA ARG A 119 -7.11 7.19 -23.11
C ARG A 119 -6.54 6.17 -22.13
N VAL A 120 -6.05 6.66 -20.97
CA VAL A 120 -5.40 5.84 -19.94
C VAL A 120 -6.27 5.76 -18.68
N GLY A 121 -6.63 4.54 -18.29
CA GLY A 121 -7.52 4.30 -17.16
C GLY A 121 -6.77 4.22 -15.82
N THR A 122 -7.18 5.04 -14.85
CA THR A 122 -6.78 4.89 -13.44
C THR A 122 -7.78 5.57 -12.52
N GLY A 123 -8.06 4.96 -11.35
CA GLY A 123 -8.85 5.60 -10.28
C GLY A 123 -7.96 6.19 -9.18
N SER A 124 -6.64 6.29 -9.38
CA SER A 124 -5.70 6.82 -8.40
C SER A 124 -5.33 8.27 -8.74
N PRO A 125 -5.62 9.25 -7.86
CA PRO A 125 -5.20 10.65 -8.06
C PRO A 125 -3.69 10.78 -8.24
N ARG A 126 -2.90 10.03 -7.48
CA ARG A 126 -1.43 10.00 -7.61
C ARG A 126 -0.99 9.57 -9.02
N ARG A 127 -1.53 8.45 -9.53
CA ARG A 127 -1.20 7.95 -10.88
C ARG A 127 -1.64 8.94 -11.94
N ARG A 128 -2.85 9.50 -11.78
CA ARG A 128 -3.35 10.54 -12.69
C ARG A 128 -2.36 11.69 -12.80
N ALA A 129 -1.96 12.28 -11.67
CA ALA A 129 -1.04 13.40 -11.62
C ALA A 129 0.33 13.04 -12.21
N ALA A 130 0.89 11.90 -11.84
CA ALA A 130 2.19 11.43 -12.35
C ALA A 130 2.17 11.19 -13.87
N LEU A 131 1.11 10.57 -14.41
CA LEU A 131 0.96 10.35 -15.85
C LEU A 131 0.83 11.68 -16.61
N LEU A 132 0.04 12.63 -16.11
CA LEU A 132 -0.10 13.94 -16.74
C LEU A 132 1.19 14.78 -16.66
N ALA A 133 1.98 14.63 -15.59
CA ALA A 133 3.30 15.25 -15.50
C ALA A 133 4.27 14.67 -16.55
N ALA A 134 4.23 13.36 -16.79
CA ALA A 134 5.08 12.71 -17.79
C ALA A 134 4.57 12.89 -19.23
N ARG A 135 3.26 12.90 -19.44
CA ARG A 135 2.58 12.94 -20.75
C ARG A 135 1.31 13.81 -20.62
N PRO A 136 1.46 15.15 -20.73
CA PRO A 136 0.33 16.09 -20.59
C PRO A 136 -0.76 15.95 -21.66
N ASP A 137 -0.45 15.27 -22.74
CA ASP A 137 -1.38 15.01 -23.86
C ASP A 137 -2.36 13.86 -23.61
N LEU A 138 -2.18 13.06 -22.53
CA LEU A 138 -3.03 11.90 -22.25
C LEU A 138 -4.42 12.31 -21.72
N GLU A 139 -5.44 11.56 -22.13
CA GLU A 139 -6.79 11.61 -21.53
C GLU A 139 -6.87 10.59 -20.38
N ILE A 140 -6.88 11.06 -19.13
CA ILE A 140 -6.98 10.17 -17.97
C ILE A 140 -8.43 9.89 -17.62
N VAL A 141 -8.83 8.62 -17.73
CA VAL A 141 -10.20 8.13 -17.48
C VAL A 141 -10.28 7.49 -16.10
N ASP A 142 -11.22 7.92 -15.25
CA ASP A 142 -11.48 7.25 -13.97
C ASP A 142 -12.06 5.86 -14.19
N ILE A 143 -11.42 4.84 -13.63
CA ILE A 143 -11.86 3.45 -13.71
C ILE A 143 -11.98 2.83 -12.32
N ARG A 144 -13.00 1.99 -12.14
CA ARG A 144 -13.29 1.28 -10.89
C ARG A 144 -13.39 -0.22 -11.13
N GLY A 145 -13.47 -0.98 -10.06
CA GLY A 145 -13.60 -2.43 -10.09
C GLY A 145 -12.30 -3.17 -9.72
N ASN A 146 -12.37 -4.48 -9.73
CA ASN A 146 -11.21 -5.35 -9.50
C ASN A 146 -10.24 -5.37 -10.69
N ILE A 147 -9.10 -6.02 -10.54
CA ILE A 147 -8.05 -6.10 -11.56
C ILE A 147 -8.58 -6.66 -12.88
N ASP A 148 -9.29 -7.79 -12.86
CA ASP A 148 -9.81 -8.41 -14.08
C ASP A 148 -10.85 -7.52 -14.79
N THR A 149 -11.70 -6.82 -14.03
CA THR A 149 -12.66 -5.85 -14.59
C THR A 149 -11.95 -4.68 -15.26
N ARG A 150 -10.85 -4.20 -14.66
CA ARG A 150 -10.05 -3.11 -15.25
C ARG A 150 -9.28 -3.59 -16.47
N LEU A 151 -8.70 -4.78 -16.44
CA LEU A 151 -7.99 -5.37 -17.59
C LEU A 151 -8.90 -5.55 -18.80
N ARG A 152 -10.17 -5.92 -18.60
CA ARG A 152 -11.15 -5.98 -19.72
C ARG A 152 -11.35 -4.64 -20.43
N ARG A 153 -11.04 -3.50 -19.81
CA ARG A 153 -11.17 -2.17 -20.46
C ARG A 153 -10.12 -1.93 -21.56
N VAL A 154 -9.04 -2.68 -21.57
CA VAL A 154 -8.02 -2.64 -22.64
C VAL A 154 -8.20 -3.77 -23.67
N SER A 155 -9.20 -4.63 -23.51
CA SER A 155 -9.58 -5.62 -24.51
C SER A 155 -10.25 -4.95 -25.71
N ALA A 156 -10.05 -5.54 -26.90
CA ALA A 156 -10.72 -5.12 -28.13
C ALA A 156 -12.24 -5.25 -28.05
N ASP A 157 -12.74 -6.21 -27.26
CA ASP A 157 -14.15 -6.52 -27.09
C ASP A 157 -14.85 -5.64 -26.03
N SER A 158 -14.17 -4.60 -25.53
CA SER A 158 -14.75 -3.68 -24.56
C SER A 158 -15.73 -2.71 -25.24
N ASP A 159 -16.90 -2.48 -24.61
CA ASP A 159 -17.90 -1.49 -25.08
C ASP A 159 -17.34 -0.05 -25.06
N SER A 160 -16.31 0.21 -24.24
CA SER A 160 -15.62 1.49 -24.16
C SER A 160 -14.12 1.26 -23.94
N PRO A 161 -13.40 0.87 -24.99
CA PRO A 161 -12.01 0.47 -24.88
C PRO A 161 -11.12 1.65 -24.48
N LEU A 162 -10.13 1.35 -23.65
CA LEU A 162 -9.04 2.25 -23.30
C LEU A 162 -7.77 1.81 -24.04
N ASP A 163 -6.85 2.74 -24.28
CA ASP A 163 -5.55 2.42 -24.88
C ASP A 163 -4.65 1.73 -23.87
N ALA A 164 -4.74 2.13 -22.60
CA ALA A 164 -3.99 1.52 -21.50
C ALA A 164 -4.71 1.70 -20.15
N ILE A 165 -4.25 0.95 -19.16
CA ILE A 165 -4.58 1.16 -17.75
C ILE A 165 -3.31 1.05 -16.90
N VAL A 166 -3.33 1.65 -15.69
CA VAL A 166 -2.20 1.52 -14.75
C VAL A 166 -2.66 0.77 -13.50
N LEU A 167 -1.94 -0.31 -13.18
CA LEU A 167 -2.17 -1.19 -12.04
C LEU A 167 -0.88 -1.34 -11.21
N ALA A 168 -0.99 -1.83 -9.96
CA ALA A 168 0.18 -2.21 -9.19
C ALA A 168 0.69 -3.58 -9.63
N VAL A 169 2.00 -3.71 -9.88
CA VAL A 169 2.67 -4.97 -10.23
C VAL A 169 2.34 -6.07 -9.22
N SER A 170 2.43 -5.75 -7.93
CA SER A 170 2.12 -6.68 -6.84
C SER A 170 0.71 -7.29 -6.93
N GLY A 171 -0.27 -6.53 -7.38
CA GLY A 171 -1.64 -7.02 -7.58
C GLY A 171 -1.74 -7.97 -8.77
N LEU A 172 -1.08 -7.64 -9.87
CA LEU A 172 -1.03 -8.49 -11.07
C LEU A 172 -0.31 -9.81 -10.79
N ARG A 173 0.84 -9.78 -10.09
CA ARG A 173 1.58 -10.99 -9.71
C ARG A 173 0.77 -11.90 -8.80
N ARG A 174 0.08 -11.35 -7.79
CA ARG A 174 -0.74 -12.13 -6.85
C ARG A 174 -1.92 -12.83 -7.51
N LEU A 175 -2.42 -12.29 -8.63
CA LEU A 175 -3.49 -12.90 -9.42
C LEU A 175 -3.00 -13.68 -10.64
N GLY A 176 -1.69 -13.80 -10.86
CA GLY A 176 -1.14 -14.48 -12.04
C GLY A 176 -1.52 -13.78 -13.34
N ARG A 177 -1.49 -12.45 -13.36
CA ARG A 177 -1.83 -11.60 -14.53
C ARG A 177 -0.62 -10.81 -15.05
N THR A 178 0.57 -11.33 -14.86
CA THR A 178 1.82 -10.65 -15.28
C THR A 178 1.95 -10.50 -16.79
N GLU A 179 1.30 -11.37 -17.54
CA GLU A 179 1.25 -11.33 -19.02
C GLU A 179 0.57 -10.06 -19.55
N ALA A 180 -0.22 -9.39 -18.73
CA ALA A 180 -0.88 -8.13 -19.09
C ALA A 180 0.06 -6.92 -18.98
N ILE A 181 1.23 -7.06 -18.37
CA ILE A 181 2.19 -5.97 -18.17
C ILE A 181 2.91 -5.70 -19.51
N THR A 182 2.76 -4.49 -20.03
CA THR A 182 3.49 -4.04 -21.22
C THR A 182 4.71 -3.19 -20.86
N GLU A 183 4.69 -2.54 -19.69
CA GLU A 183 5.81 -1.75 -19.19
C GLU A 183 5.75 -1.66 -17.65
N LEU A 184 6.91 -1.76 -17.01
CA LEU A 184 7.09 -1.34 -15.62
C LEU A 184 7.34 0.16 -15.59
N LEU A 185 6.55 0.89 -14.82
CA LEU A 185 6.74 2.33 -14.69
C LEU A 185 7.74 2.60 -13.57
N GLU A 186 8.89 3.16 -13.94
CA GLU A 186 9.93 3.54 -12.99
C GLU A 186 9.45 4.60 -12.01
N PHE A 187 10.12 4.69 -10.84
CA PHE A 187 9.74 5.61 -9.78
C PHE A 187 9.68 7.08 -10.24
N ASP A 188 10.59 7.49 -11.13
CA ASP A 188 10.64 8.84 -11.66
C ASP A 188 9.42 9.20 -12.53
N VAL A 189 8.81 8.20 -13.15
CA VAL A 189 7.61 8.35 -14.00
C VAL A 189 6.34 8.17 -13.19
N SER A 190 6.30 7.15 -12.34
CA SER A 190 5.14 6.82 -11.50
C SER A 190 5.59 6.44 -10.10
N PRO A 191 5.93 7.44 -9.25
CA PRO A 191 6.28 7.19 -7.87
C PRO A 191 5.19 6.39 -7.17
N HIS A 192 5.51 5.19 -6.64
CA HIS A 192 4.49 4.31 -6.07
C HIS A 192 3.86 4.85 -4.77
N ALA A 193 2.67 4.36 -4.43
CA ALA A 193 2.01 4.75 -3.20
C ALA A 193 2.78 4.27 -1.97
N PRO A 194 2.80 5.03 -0.85
CA PRO A 194 3.36 4.57 0.41
C PRO A 194 2.81 3.20 0.82
N GLY A 195 3.71 2.23 1.06
CA GLY A 195 3.34 0.86 1.41
C GLY A 195 2.84 -0.01 0.24
N GLN A 196 2.88 0.45 -1.01
CA GLN A 196 2.48 -0.38 -2.16
C GLN A 196 3.35 -1.63 -2.25
N GLY A 197 2.74 -2.79 -2.51
CA GLY A 197 3.42 -4.09 -2.57
C GLY A 197 3.51 -4.81 -1.23
N ALA A 198 3.53 -4.09 -0.11
CA ALA A 198 3.59 -4.68 1.21
C ALA A 198 2.22 -5.08 1.76
N LEU A 199 2.22 -6.15 2.55
CA LEU A 199 1.08 -6.61 3.34
C LEU A 199 1.32 -6.30 4.82
N GLY A 200 0.27 -5.96 5.55
CA GLY A 200 0.27 -5.87 7.00
C GLY A 200 -0.66 -6.92 7.59
N ILE A 201 -0.17 -7.63 8.60
CA ILE A 201 -0.97 -8.55 9.40
C ILE A 201 -1.39 -7.81 10.65
N GLU A 202 -2.65 -7.38 10.71
CA GLU A 202 -3.20 -6.65 11.86
C GLU A 202 -3.80 -7.65 12.86
N VAL A 203 -3.53 -7.44 14.14
CA VAL A 203 -3.96 -8.29 15.26
C VAL A 203 -4.48 -7.39 16.39
N ARG A 204 -5.20 -7.98 17.36
CA ARG A 204 -5.53 -7.27 18.59
C ARG A 204 -4.26 -6.94 19.39
N ASP A 205 -4.26 -5.80 20.07
CA ASP A 205 -3.15 -5.34 20.93
C ASP A 205 -3.07 -6.15 22.25
N GLU A 206 -4.09 -6.88 22.62
CA GLU A 206 -4.06 -7.88 23.66
C GLU A 206 -2.95 -8.90 23.39
N GLN A 207 -2.38 -9.51 24.44
CA GLN A 207 -1.33 -10.52 24.25
C GLN A 207 -1.83 -11.63 23.32
N PRO A 208 -1.32 -11.73 22.08
CA PRO A 208 -1.67 -12.83 21.19
C PRO A 208 -1.19 -14.16 21.80
N SER A 209 -1.84 -15.26 21.43
CA SER A 209 -1.38 -16.58 21.83
C SER A 209 0.09 -16.79 21.47
N GLU A 210 0.78 -17.66 22.20
CA GLU A 210 2.18 -17.97 21.94
C GLU A 210 2.41 -18.44 20.49
N GLN A 211 1.49 -19.25 19.96
CA GLN A 211 1.54 -19.73 18.58
C GLN A 211 1.38 -18.59 17.56
N LEU A 212 0.41 -17.67 17.80
CA LEU A 212 0.24 -16.50 16.92
C LEU A 212 1.47 -15.59 16.97
N SER A 213 2.01 -15.35 18.17
CA SER A 213 3.23 -14.56 18.37
C SER A 213 4.43 -15.14 17.62
N ALA A 214 4.61 -16.45 17.71
CA ALA A 214 5.69 -17.18 17.02
C ALA A 214 5.51 -17.09 15.48
N ALA A 215 4.29 -17.30 14.99
CA ALA A 215 3.99 -17.24 13.56
C ALA A 215 4.19 -15.83 12.99
N LEU A 216 3.78 -14.78 13.73
CA LEU A 216 4.02 -13.38 13.34
C LEU A 216 5.52 -13.08 13.30
N ALA A 217 6.28 -13.53 14.31
CA ALA A 217 7.72 -13.33 14.35
C ALA A 217 8.45 -14.04 13.19
N ALA A 218 7.97 -15.22 12.80
CA ALA A 218 8.56 -16.01 11.71
C ALA A 218 8.36 -15.39 10.31
N VAL A 219 7.30 -14.61 10.11
CA VAL A 219 7.01 -13.97 8.81
C VAL A 219 7.41 -12.49 8.77
N GLU A 220 7.85 -11.92 9.89
CA GLU A 220 8.28 -10.53 9.96
C GLU A 220 9.53 -10.29 9.12
N HIS A 221 9.47 -9.32 8.21
CA HIS A 221 10.62 -8.86 7.43
C HIS A 221 10.99 -7.44 7.82
N VAL A 222 11.95 -7.30 8.72
CA VAL A 222 12.38 -6.02 9.32
C VAL A 222 12.75 -4.96 8.26
N PRO A 223 13.49 -5.26 7.18
CA PRO A 223 13.77 -4.26 6.15
C PRO A 223 12.50 -3.72 5.47
N THR A 224 11.53 -4.60 5.17
CA THR A 224 10.24 -4.17 4.62
C THR A 224 9.48 -3.30 5.62
N ARG A 225 9.40 -3.73 6.90
CA ARG A 225 8.73 -2.93 7.94
C ARG A 225 9.35 -1.55 8.06
N ALA A 226 10.67 -1.44 8.11
CA ALA A 226 11.36 -0.15 8.17
C ALA A 226 11.04 0.73 6.95
N ALA A 227 11.11 0.17 5.74
CA ALA A 227 10.82 0.90 4.52
C ALA A 227 9.38 1.45 4.53
N VAL A 228 8.38 0.60 4.80
CA VAL A 228 6.98 1.04 4.80
C VAL A 228 6.64 1.94 5.99
N THR A 229 7.35 1.81 7.12
CA THR A 229 7.23 2.75 8.24
C THR A 229 7.63 4.15 7.81
N ALA A 230 8.77 4.29 7.14
CA ALA A 230 9.23 5.59 6.66
C ALA A 230 8.29 6.20 5.60
N GLU A 231 7.83 5.40 4.63
CA GLU A 231 6.88 5.83 3.61
C GLU A 231 5.54 6.26 4.23
N ARG A 232 5.02 5.52 5.20
CA ARG A 232 3.74 5.81 5.86
C ARG A 232 3.85 6.94 6.88
N SER A 233 5.01 7.11 7.53
CA SER A 233 5.29 8.25 8.40
C SER A 233 5.27 9.56 7.61
N LEU A 234 5.84 9.59 6.40
CA LEU A 234 5.69 10.72 5.48
C LEU A 234 4.21 11.06 5.25
N LEU A 235 3.39 10.06 4.89
CA LEU A 235 1.96 10.27 4.60
C LEU A 235 1.20 10.79 5.83
N ALA A 236 1.51 10.23 7.01
CA ALA A 236 0.89 10.64 8.28
C ALA A 236 1.26 12.08 8.66
N SER A 237 2.55 12.44 8.54
CA SER A 237 3.05 13.78 8.89
C SER A 237 2.59 14.87 7.91
N LEU A 238 2.25 14.51 6.68
CA LEU A 238 1.62 15.42 5.72
C LEU A 238 0.10 15.55 5.97
N GLU A 239 -0.46 14.82 6.95
CA GLU A 239 -1.90 14.74 7.20
C GLU A 239 -2.70 14.46 5.92
N ALA A 240 -2.12 13.64 5.07
CA ALA A 240 -2.63 13.39 3.74
C ALA A 240 -3.43 12.08 3.72
N GLY A 241 -4.65 12.15 3.19
CA GLY A 241 -5.48 10.96 2.95
C GLY A 241 -4.97 10.12 1.76
N CYS A 242 -5.53 8.92 1.59
CA CYS A 242 -5.21 8.02 0.46
C CYS A 242 -5.49 8.64 -0.94
N ALA A 243 -6.21 9.76 -0.99
CA ALA A 243 -6.53 10.48 -2.22
C ALA A 243 -5.47 11.53 -2.61
N ALA A 244 -4.52 11.84 -1.74
CA ALA A 244 -3.49 12.81 -2.05
C ALA A 244 -2.53 12.30 -3.15
N PRO A 245 -2.09 13.15 -4.08
CA PRO A 245 -1.17 12.76 -5.16
C PRO A 245 0.27 12.67 -4.67
N ILE A 246 0.52 11.75 -3.71
CA ILE A 246 1.81 11.55 -3.05
C ILE A 246 2.36 10.17 -3.40
N GLY A 247 3.62 10.14 -3.83
CA GLY A 247 4.42 8.93 -3.97
C GLY A 247 5.57 8.90 -2.98
N ALA A 248 5.98 7.71 -2.54
CA ALA A 248 7.14 7.55 -1.68
C ALA A 248 7.85 6.22 -1.92
N SER A 249 9.16 6.25 -1.75
CA SER A 249 10.02 5.06 -1.77
C SER A 249 11.07 5.15 -0.68
N ALA A 250 11.25 4.07 0.06
CA ALA A 250 12.29 3.97 1.08
C ALA A 250 13.23 2.80 0.78
N ALA A 251 14.54 3.06 0.85
CA ALA A 251 15.59 2.07 0.75
C ALA A 251 16.29 1.94 2.12
N VAL A 252 16.42 0.71 2.60
CA VAL A 252 17.03 0.37 3.89
C VAL A 252 18.37 -0.29 3.62
N GLY A 253 19.45 0.43 3.93
CA GLY A 253 20.82 -0.08 3.87
C GLY A 253 21.27 -0.66 5.22
N SER A 254 22.56 -0.98 5.30
CA SER A 254 23.17 -1.52 6.53
C SER A 254 23.37 -0.44 7.62
N ASP A 255 23.57 0.81 7.24
CA ASP A 255 23.95 1.93 8.12
C ASP A 255 22.98 3.11 8.06
N ARG A 256 22.12 3.14 7.06
CA ARG A 256 21.17 4.24 6.84
C ARG A 256 19.89 3.82 6.15
N ILE A 257 18.86 4.60 6.38
CA ILE A 257 17.63 4.58 5.60
C ILE A 257 17.55 5.83 4.74
N VAL A 258 17.10 5.67 3.50
CA VAL A 258 16.92 6.77 2.54
C VAL A 258 15.47 6.77 2.09
N VAL A 259 14.79 7.90 2.23
CA VAL A 259 13.40 8.07 1.78
C VAL A 259 13.32 9.16 0.73
N THR A 260 12.65 8.88 -0.37
CA THR A 260 12.31 9.85 -1.41
C THR A 260 10.78 10.03 -1.42
N GLY A 261 10.32 11.26 -1.37
CA GLY A 261 8.90 11.61 -1.45
C GLY A 261 8.66 12.58 -2.60
N VAL A 262 7.52 12.40 -3.26
CA VAL A 262 7.06 13.24 -4.37
C VAL A 262 5.64 13.68 -4.09
N VAL A 263 5.37 14.97 -4.18
CA VAL A 263 4.03 15.55 -4.14
C VAL A 263 3.75 16.20 -5.48
N PHE A 264 2.63 15.88 -6.10
CA PHE A 264 2.20 16.46 -7.38
C PHE A 264 1.07 17.47 -7.18
N ALA A 265 1.00 18.44 -8.06
CA ALA A 265 -0.25 19.17 -8.29
C ALA A 265 -1.30 18.17 -8.81
N VAL A 266 -2.57 18.37 -8.43
CA VAL A 266 -3.67 17.44 -8.76
C VAL A 266 -3.85 17.25 -10.28
N ASP A 267 -3.51 18.27 -11.06
CA ASP A 267 -3.55 18.27 -12.53
C ASP A 267 -2.26 17.82 -13.21
N GLY A 268 -1.21 17.50 -12.42
CA GLY A 268 0.10 17.08 -12.93
C GLY A 268 0.98 18.22 -13.45
N SER A 269 0.56 19.48 -13.36
CA SER A 269 1.28 20.65 -13.90
C SER A 269 2.61 20.94 -13.18
N ALA A 270 2.75 20.49 -11.94
CA ALA A 270 3.94 20.67 -11.12
C ALA A 270 4.15 19.48 -10.18
N SER A 271 5.38 19.30 -9.75
CA SER A 271 5.75 18.33 -8.73
C SER A 271 6.89 18.83 -7.86
N LEU A 272 6.92 18.33 -6.63
CA LEU A 272 7.98 18.62 -5.67
C LEU A 272 8.55 17.32 -5.15
N THR A 273 9.84 17.10 -5.37
CA THR A 273 10.57 15.93 -4.89
C THR A 273 11.58 16.32 -3.82
N ARG A 274 11.63 15.55 -2.74
CA ARG A 274 12.67 15.66 -1.70
C ARG A 274 13.16 14.26 -1.32
N LYS A 275 14.40 14.23 -0.82
CA LYS A 275 15.07 13.00 -0.38
C LYS A 275 15.77 13.28 0.94
N ILE A 276 15.53 12.42 1.93
CA ILE A 276 16.18 12.48 3.25
C ILE A 276 16.89 11.16 3.51
N SER A 277 17.97 11.23 4.26
CA SER A 277 18.75 10.07 4.68
C SER A 277 19.06 10.18 6.16
N GLU A 278 18.67 9.15 6.93
CA GLU A 278 18.92 9.04 8.35
C GLU A 278 19.86 7.86 8.66
N PRO A 279 20.79 8.01 9.60
CA PRO A 279 21.62 6.90 10.04
C PRO A 279 20.79 5.92 10.86
N ILE A 280 21.10 4.64 10.69
CA ILE A 280 20.58 3.54 11.51
C ILE A 280 21.63 3.25 12.57
N GLY A 281 21.25 3.27 13.87
CA GLY A 281 22.18 2.99 14.95
C GLY A 281 22.82 1.61 14.85
N SER A 282 24.03 1.44 15.34
CA SER A 282 24.73 0.15 15.34
C SER A 282 23.94 -0.92 16.11
N GLY A 283 23.81 -2.12 15.54
CA GLY A 283 23.03 -3.24 16.15
C GLY A 283 21.55 -3.27 15.79
N SER A 284 21.12 -2.49 14.82
CA SER A 284 19.72 -2.18 14.46
C SER A 284 18.86 -3.36 14.02
N PHE A 285 19.45 -4.49 13.61
CA PHE A 285 18.70 -5.67 13.18
C PHE A 285 18.75 -6.82 14.21
N ALA A 286 19.50 -6.66 15.33
CA ALA A 286 19.65 -7.65 16.37
C ALA A 286 18.78 -7.32 17.60
N GLY A 287 17.90 -8.23 17.97
CA GLY A 287 17.17 -8.20 19.24
C GLY A 287 15.79 -7.52 19.17
N CYS A 288 14.76 -8.34 19.16
CA CYS A 288 13.37 -7.92 19.20
C CYS A 288 12.87 -7.88 20.64
N ARG A 289 12.63 -6.69 21.21
CA ARG A 289 11.84 -6.54 22.45
C ARG A 289 10.53 -5.83 22.12
N ARG A 290 9.44 -6.21 22.81
CA ARG A 290 8.15 -5.54 22.70
C ARG A 290 8.16 -4.29 23.56
N GLY A 291 7.95 -3.11 22.97
CA GLY A 291 7.60 -1.88 23.66
C GLY A 291 6.11 -1.59 23.48
N ALA A 292 5.45 -1.03 24.49
CA ALA A 292 4.00 -0.89 24.56
C ALA A 292 3.44 0.30 23.73
N ASP A 293 4.28 1.20 23.19
CA ASP A 293 3.84 2.50 22.70
C ASP A 293 3.97 2.76 21.19
N SER A 294 4.22 1.76 20.37
CA SER A 294 4.37 2.00 18.92
C SER A 294 3.17 1.46 18.15
N GLN A 295 2.48 2.35 17.45
CA GLN A 295 1.38 2.02 16.51
C GLN A 295 1.75 0.97 15.43
N TYR A 296 2.99 0.51 15.41
CA TYR A 296 3.55 -0.47 14.47
C TYR A 296 3.97 -1.77 15.17
N GLY A 297 3.37 -2.09 16.32
CA GLY A 297 3.55 -3.39 16.98
C GLY A 297 4.76 -3.51 17.89
N GLY A 298 5.03 -2.48 18.72
CA GLY A 298 5.83 -2.61 19.95
C GLY A 298 7.23 -3.23 19.81
N ARG A 299 7.90 -3.09 18.68
CA ARG A 299 9.28 -3.51 18.47
C ARG A 299 10.17 -2.28 18.46
N GLU A 300 10.80 -1.97 19.57
CA GLU A 300 11.87 -0.98 19.66
C GLU A 300 13.09 -1.49 18.89
N LEU A 301 13.06 -1.33 17.57
CA LEU A 301 14.25 -1.51 16.75
C LEU A 301 14.73 -0.13 16.33
N PRO A 302 15.99 0.23 16.57
CA PRO A 302 16.54 1.53 16.17
C PRO A 302 16.30 1.86 14.70
N VAL A 303 16.23 0.84 13.83
CA VAL A 303 15.89 1.03 12.40
C VAL A 303 14.45 1.50 12.18
N ILE A 304 13.49 1.06 13.00
CA ILE A 304 12.08 1.47 12.89
C ILE A 304 11.91 2.91 13.36
N GLU A 305 12.59 3.29 14.47
CA GLU A 305 12.62 4.68 14.93
C GLU A 305 13.28 5.61 13.92
N ALA A 306 14.42 5.20 13.35
CA ALA A 306 15.09 5.95 12.29
C ALA A 306 14.19 6.10 11.06
N ALA A 307 13.46 5.04 10.69
CA ALA A 307 12.51 5.05 9.59
C ALA A 307 11.38 6.06 9.83
N PHE A 308 10.80 6.05 11.02
CA PHE A 308 9.75 6.99 11.39
C PHE A 308 10.25 8.45 11.34
N ARG A 309 11.40 8.75 11.97
CA ARG A 309 12.01 10.09 11.92
C ARG A 309 12.31 10.51 10.48
N CYS A 310 12.87 9.62 9.67
CA CYS A 310 13.20 9.94 8.28
C CYS A 310 11.96 10.35 7.47
N GLY A 311 10.83 9.65 7.65
CA GLY A 311 9.57 10.02 7.01
C GLY A 311 9.01 11.36 7.48
N SER A 312 9.05 11.63 8.80
CA SER A 312 8.60 12.91 9.35
C SER A 312 9.47 14.09 8.90
N LEU A 313 10.80 13.94 8.93
CA LEU A 313 11.73 14.97 8.42
C LEU A 313 11.53 15.24 6.93
N LEU A 314 11.19 14.22 6.16
CA LEU A 314 10.87 14.38 4.74
C LEU A 314 9.57 15.16 4.54
N ALA A 315 8.56 14.95 5.39
CA ALA A 315 7.32 15.73 5.37
C ALA A 315 7.60 17.21 5.64
N ASP A 316 8.38 17.52 6.69
CA ASP A 316 8.77 18.88 7.03
C ASP A 316 9.52 19.56 5.88
N ALA A 317 10.45 18.84 5.24
CA ALA A 317 11.21 19.33 4.08
C ALA A 317 10.31 19.60 2.85
N LEU A 318 9.28 18.79 2.63
CA LEU A 318 8.31 18.98 1.56
C LEU A 318 7.38 20.17 1.87
N LEU A 319 6.86 20.26 3.10
CA LEU A 319 6.00 21.38 3.53
C LEU A 319 6.76 22.71 3.48
N GLY A 320 7.99 22.73 4.01
CA GLY A 320 8.86 23.92 3.94
C GLY A 320 9.23 24.36 2.52
N ALA A 321 9.08 23.48 1.54
CA ALA A 321 9.31 23.78 0.13
C ALA A 321 8.01 24.05 -0.66
N GLY A 322 6.87 24.19 0.00
CA GLY A 322 5.60 24.57 -0.63
C GLY A 322 4.72 23.40 -1.10
N ALA A 323 4.87 22.18 -0.55
CA ALA A 323 4.06 21.05 -0.94
C ALA A 323 2.55 21.27 -0.72
N ALA A 324 2.18 22.08 0.28
CA ALA A 324 0.78 22.41 0.56
C ALA A 324 0.11 23.24 -0.55
N ASP A 325 0.90 23.93 -1.37
CA ASP A 325 0.38 24.70 -2.52
C ASP A 325 0.05 23.80 -3.72
N LEU A 326 0.60 22.57 -3.75
CA LEU A 326 0.41 21.63 -4.86
C LEU A 326 -0.81 20.72 -4.64
N ALA A 327 -1.07 20.33 -3.40
CA ALA A 327 -2.08 19.33 -3.07
C ALA A 327 -2.80 19.69 -1.75
N PRO A 328 -4.06 19.26 -1.56
CA PRO A 328 -4.73 19.41 -0.28
C PRO A 328 -4.06 18.54 0.79
N LEU A 329 -3.15 19.15 1.56
CA LEU A 329 -2.45 18.57 2.70
C LEU A 329 -3.01 19.23 3.96
N GLY A 330 -3.05 18.50 5.10
CA GLY A 330 -3.57 19.03 6.36
C GLY A 330 -5.10 19.16 6.44
N ALA A 331 -5.82 18.72 5.43
CA ALA A 331 -7.29 18.67 5.50
C ALA A 331 -7.72 17.31 6.03
N SER A 332 -8.02 17.24 7.33
CA SER A 332 -8.75 16.12 7.91
C SER A 332 -10.09 16.00 7.18
N SER A 333 -10.27 14.94 6.40
CA SER A 333 -11.54 14.56 5.79
C SER A 333 -12.36 13.71 6.75
#